data_46b0ab8ff0edfdf30cb3242a6633962e
#
_entry.id   46b0ab8ff0edfdf30cb3242a6633962e
#
_cell.length_a   1.000
_cell.length_b   1.000
_cell.length_c   1.000
_cell.angle_alpha   90.00
_cell.angle_beta   90.00
_cell.angle_gamma   90.00
#
_symmetry.space_group_name_H-M   'P 1'
#
loop_
_entity.id
_entity.type
_entity.pdbx_description
1 polymer ?
#
loop_
_entity_poly.entity_id
_entity_poly.type
_entity_poly.pdbx_seq_one_letter_code
_entity_poly.pdbx_strand_id
1 'polypeptide(L)'
;MSDVVEVVYSSWYNADLETLADAHQERVERKIDVFVDKGWASSVRDRTVALLRDGIYELRVLGKGAAFRVLFFLIPGHSPRVVVLTACIAKAKLKKRQRLDAELERAIHRRTVWQEQQRKAKQDAGR
;
A
#
# COMPACT_ATOMS: atom_id res chain seq x y z
N MET A 1 -2.68 21.44 -8.95
CA MET A 1 -2.91 20.02 -8.65
C MET A 1 -2.53 19.73 -7.21
N SER A 2 -3.37 18.98 -6.53
CA SER A 2 -3.10 18.61 -5.14
C SER A 2 -2.06 17.50 -5.07
N ASP A 3 -1.06 17.66 -4.18
CA ASP A 3 -0.08 16.63 -3.84
C ASP A 3 -0.54 15.80 -2.63
N VAL A 4 -1.71 16.10 -2.11
CA VAL A 4 -2.29 15.42 -0.94
C VAL A 4 -2.59 13.96 -1.27
N VAL A 5 -2.31 13.09 -0.31
CA VAL A 5 -2.56 11.65 -0.39
C VAL A 5 -3.58 11.27 0.68
N GLU A 6 -4.62 10.57 0.27
CA GLU A 6 -5.57 9.94 1.19
C GLU A 6 -5.29 8.45 1.22
N VAL A 7 -5.38 7.84 2.40
CA VAL A 7 -5.03 6.44 2.60
C VAL A 7 -6.27 5.63 3.00
N VAL A 8 -6.49 4.53 2.29
CA VAL A 8 -7.51 3.54 2.62
C VAL A 8 -6.80 2.27 3.11
N TYR A 9 -7.20 1.79 4.28
CA TYR A 9 -6.63 0.59 4.90
C TYR A 9 -7.51 -0.60 4.60
N SER A 10 -7.01 -1.55 3.79
CA SER A 10 -7.76 -2.76 3.52
C SER A 10 -7.68 -3.75 4.70
N SER A 11 -8.62 -4.69 4.75
CA SER A 11 -8.58 -5.76 5.75
C SER A 11 -7.33 -6.63 5.62
N TRP A 12 -6.84 -6.83 4.39
CA TRP A 12 -5.61 -7.59 4.14
C TRP A 12 -4.39 -6.90 4.76
N TYR A 13 -4.26 -5.59 4.56
CA TYR A 13 -3.19 -4.79 5.14
C TYR A 13 -3.26 -4.85 6.68
N ASN A 14 -4.44 -4.65 7.24
CA ASN A 14 -4.64 -4.69 8.69
C ASN A 14 -4.25 -6.05 9.27
N ALA A 15 -4.63 -7.15 8.61
CA ALA A 15 -4.27 -8.49 9.04
C ALA A 15 -2.76 -8.71 9.01
N ASP A 16 -2.08 -8.26 7.95
CA ASP A 16 -0.63 -8.34 7.86
C ASP A 16 0.05 -7.56 8.98
N LEU A 17 -0.43 -6.33 9.22
CA LEU A 17 0.15 -5.46 10.25
C LEU A 17 0.04 -6.10 11.64
N GLU A 18 -1.10 -6.70 11.94
CA GLU A 18 -1.35 -7.35 13.23
C GLU A 18 -0.39 -8.52 13.53
N THR A 19 0.22 -9.12 12.49
CA THR A 19 1.21 -10.19 12.69
C THR A 19 2.57 -9.68 13.15
N LEU A 20 2.80 -8.38 13.08
CA LEU A 20 4.10 -7.79 13.42
C LEU A 20 4.18 -7.47 14.91
N ALA A 21 5.40 -7.46 15.44
CA ALA A 21 5.67 -6.95 16.78
C ALA A 21 5.23 -5.48 16.89
N ASP A 22 4.80 -5.05 18.08
CA ASP A 22 4.27 -3.71 18.31
C ASP A 22 5.21 -2.60 17.82
N ALA A 23 6.51 -2.75 18.08
CA ALA A 23 7.49 -1.76 17.62
C ALA A 23 7.55 -1.65 16.10
N HIS A 24 7.37 -2.76 15.40
CA HIS A 24 7.35 -2.79 13.93
C HIS A 24 6.05 -2.18 13.40
N GLN A 25 4.92 -2.47 14.03
CA GLN A 25 3.63 -1.84 13.67
C GLN A 25 3.73 -0.33 13.77
N GLU A 26 4.26 0.20 14.88
CA GLU A 26 4.47 1.62 15.08
C GLU A 26 5.34 2.24 13.98
N ARG A 27 6.41 1.56 13.61
CA ARG A 27 7.33 2.05 12.57
C ARG A 27 6.63 2.14 11.21
N VAL A 28 5.84 1.12 10.85
CA VAL A 28 5.09 1.10 9.60
C VAL A 28 4.06 2.23 9.58
N GLU A 29 3.29 2.36 10.64
CA GLU A 29 2.26 3.41 10.77
C GLU A 29 2.86 4.81 10.70
N ARG A 30 3.98 5.02 11.39
CA ARG A 30 4.69 6.30 11.36
C ARG A 30 5.17 6.64 9.95
N LYS A 31 5.66 5.66 9.21
CA LYS A 31 6.11 5.88 7.83
C LYS A 31 4.94 6.24 6.91
N ILE A 32 3.78 5.65 7.12
CA ILE A 32 2.57 6.02 6.37
C ILE A 32 2.21 7.47 6.68
N ASP A 33 2.26 7.89 7.94
CA ASP A 33 2.00 9.28 8.33
C ASP A 33 2.98 10.25 7.66
N VAL A 34 4.27 9.90 7.63
CA VAL A 34 5.29 10.71 6.95
C VAL A 34 4.99 10.81 5.45
N PHE A 35 4.58 9.72 4.83
CA PHE A 35 4.19 9.70 3.42
C PHE A 35 3.02 10.65 3.15
N VAL A 36 1.99 10.60 3.98
CA VAL A 36 0.84 11.50 3.87
C VAL A 36 1.27 12.97 4.03
N ASP A 37 2.11 13.26 5.02
CA ASP A 37 2.58 14.63 5.28
C ASP A 37 3.48 15.18 4.17
N LYS A 38 4.38 14.36 3.64
CA LYS A 38 5.28 14.76 2.56
C LYS A 38 4.57 14.92 1.22
N GLY A 39 3.53 14.13 1.01
CA GLY A 39 2.81 14.10 -0.23
C GLY A 39 3.43 13.19 -1.29
N TRP A 40 2.75 13.10 -2.43
CA TRP A 40 3.09 12.16 -3.49
C TRP A 40 4.43 12.46 -4.17
N ALA A 41 4.59 13.69 -4.66
CA ALA A 41 5.77 14.06 -5.48
C ALA A 41 7.08 13.89 -4.69
N SER A 42 7.12 14.35 -3.44
CA SER A 42 8.30 14.21 -2.59
C SER A 42 8.64 12.74 -2.33
N SER A 43 7.62 11.92 -2.07
CA SER A 43 7.80 10.50 -1.75
C SER A 43 8.29 9.69 -2.95
N VAL A 44 7.86 10.05 -4.16
CA VAL A 44 8.37 9.46 -5.39
C VAL A 44 9.80 9.91 -5.65
N ARG A 45 10.08 11.19 -5.47
CA ARG A 45 11.40 11.79 -5.71
C ARG A 45 12.47 11.17 -4.83
N ASP A 46 12.20 10.98 -3.54
CA ASP A 46 13.16 10.42 -2.59
C ASP A 46 13.14 8.88 -2.55
N ARG A 47 12.36 8.26 -3.43
CA ARG A 47 12.24 6.81 -3.56
C ARG A 47 11.65 6.10 -2.34
N THR A 48 10.97 6.82 -1.48
CA THR A 48 10.14 6.21 -0.43
C THR A 48 9.01 5.40 -1.05
N VAL A 49 8.48 5.90 -2.18
CA VAL A 49 7.46 5.23 -2.99
C VAL A 49 8.02 4.91 -4.36
N ALA A 50 7.79 3.69 -4.84
CA ALA A 50 8.22 3.26 -6.16
C ALA A 50 7.15 2.40 -6.84
N LEU A 51 6.97 2.59 -8.14
CA LEU A 51 6.12 1.72 -8.94
C LEU A 51 6.84 0.41 -9.20
N LEU A 52 6.18 -0.70 -8.93
CA LEU A 52 6.74 -2.04 -9.18
C LEU A 52 6.26 -2.59 -10.52
N ARG A 53 4.98 -2.92 -10.63
CA ARG A 53 4.42 -3.55 -11.83
C ARG A 53 2.90 -3.40 -11.84
N ASP A 54 2.33 -3.20 -13.02
CA ASP A 54 0.87 -3.21 -13.25
C ASP A 54 0.08 -2.30 -12.31
N GLY A 55 0.64 -1.13 -11.99
CA GLY A 55 -0.02 -0.16 -11.13
C GLY A 55 0.08 -0.49 -9.64
N ILE A 56 0.86 -1.48 -9.26
CA ILE A 56 1.16 -1.77 -7.86
C ILE A 56 2.44 -1.04 -7.46
N TYR A 57 2.33 -0.26 -6.40
CA TYR A 57 3.43 0.53 -5.81
C TYR A 57 3.88 -0.09 -4.51
N GLU A 58 5.10 0.26 -4.10
CA GLU A 58 5.58 -0.06 -2.75
C GLU A 58 5.92 1.21 -1.98
N LEU A 59 5.59 1.21 -0.70
CA LEU A 59 6.09 2.17 0.28
C LEU A 59 7.18 1.47 1.07
N ARG A 60 8.39 2.03 1.07
CA ARG A 60 9.56 1.44 1.75
C ARG A 60 9.62 1.90 3.19
N VAL A 61 9.61 0.94 4.10
CA VAL A 61 9.76 1.20 5.54
C VAL A 61 11.10 0.65 5.97
N LEU A 62 12.06 1.55 6.17
CA LEU A 62 13.43 1.19 6.54
C LEU A 62 13.57 1.17 8.05
N GLY A 63 14.50 0.35 8.55
CA GLY A 63 14.80 0.30 9.98
C GLY A 63 15.92 -0.69 10.27
N LYS A 64 16.54 -0.53 11.43
CA LYS A 64 17.59 -1.45 11.90
C LYS A 64 16.97 -2.81 12.20
N GLY A 65 17.52 -3.86 11.62
CA GLY A 65 17.13 -5.23 11.87
C GLY A 65 15.88 -5.70 11.15
N ALA A 66 15.00 -4.81 10.70
CA ALA A 66 13.80 -5.18 9.97
C ALA A 66 13.35 -4.04 9.06
N ALA A 67 13.12 -4.37 7.81
CA ALA A 67 12.56 -3.45 6.82
C ALA A 67 11.30 -4.08 6.25
N PHE A 68 10.34 -3.24 5.86
CA PHE A 68 9.05 -3.69 5.36
C PHE A 68 8.71 -3.00 4.05
N ARG A 69 7.84 -3.62 3.28
CA ARG A 69 7.25 -3.04 2.07
C ARG A 69 5.75 -3.05 2.24
N VAL A 70 5.13 -1.89 2.10
CA VAL A 70 3.67 -1.77 2.07
C VAL A 70 3.27 -1.67 0.61
N LEU A 71 2.51 -2.63 0.12
CA LEU A 71 2.03 -2.64 -1.26
C LEU A 71 0.71 -1.91 -1.36
N PHE A 72 0.54 -1.11 -2.40
CA PHE A 72 -0.69 -0.35 -2.60
C PHE A 72 -0.96 -0.09 -4.07
N PHE A 73 -2.18 0.33 -4.37
CA PHE A 73 -2.57 0.82 -5.69
C PHE A 73 -3.30 2.15 -5.55
N LEU A 74 -3.40 2.88 -6.66
CA LEU A 74 -4.12 4.14 -6.72
C LEU A 74 -5.52 3.93 -7.26
N ILE A 75 -6.50 4.69 -6.74
CA ILE A 75 -7.83 4.73 -7.34
C ILE A 75 -7.77 5.69 -8.53
N PRO A 76 -8.05 5.22 -9.76
CA PRO A 76 -7.96 6.08 -10.94
C PRO A 76 -8.91 7.27 -10.88
N GLY A 77 -8.46 8.41 -11.41
CA GLY A 77 -9.32 9.58 -11.60
C GLY A 77 -9.62 10.40 -10.36
N HIS A 78 -9.02 10.07 -9.21
CA HIS A 78 -9.24 10.84 -7.98
C HIS A 78 -8.17 11.91 -7.79
N SER A 79 -8.63 13.10 -7.37
CA SER A 79 -7.80 14.19 -6.91
C SER A 79 -8.44 14.72 -5.62
N PRO A 80 -7.78 14.65 -4.45
CA PRO A 80 -6.42 14.13 -4.23
C PRO A 80 -6.29 12.63 -4.53
N ARG A 81 -5.04 12.18 -4.67
CA ARG A 81 -4.76 10.76 -4.89
C ARG A 81 -5.23 9.94 -3.70
N VAL A 82 -5.89 8.84 -4.00
CA VAL A 82 -6.32 7.88 -2.98
C VAL A 82 -5.50 6.60 -3.16
N VAL A 83 -4.75 6.23 -2.13
CA VAL A 83 -3.96 5.01 -2.11
C VAL A 83 -4.68 3.96 -1.27
N VAL A 84 -4.77 2.73 -1.79
CA VAL A 84 -5.39 1.62 -1.08
C VAL A 84 -4.28 0.64 -0.69
N LEU A 85 -4.03 0.50 0.61
CA LEU A 85 -3.00 -0.40 1.13
C LEU A 85 -3.50 -1.84 1.08
N THR A 86 -2.74 -2.74 0.46
CA THR A 86 -3.15 -4.12 0.26
C THR A 86 -2.34 -5.14 1.04
N ALA A 87 -1.11 -4.80 1.44
CA ALA A 87 -0.23 -5.77 2.12
C ALA A 87 0.87 -5.04 2.87
N CYS A 88 1.39 -5.68 3.92
CA CYS A 88 2.58 -5.25 4.61
C CYS A 88 3.49 -6.48 4.75
N ILE A 89 4.65 -6.47 4.10
CA ILE A 89 5.50 -7.65 3.95
C ILE A 89 6.92 -7.32 4.39
N ALA A 90 7.54 -8.21 5.16
CA ALA A 90 8.95 -8.07 5.51
C ALA A 90 9.80 -8.14 4.25
N LYS A 91 10.72 -7.17 4.09
CA LYS A 91 11.62 -7.12 2.92
C LYS A 91 12.40 -8.41 2.74
N ALA A 92 12.80 -9.06 3.83
CA ALA A 92 13.53 -10.31 3.78
C ALA A 92 12.78 -11.41 3.03
N LYS A 93 11.45 -11.39 3.06
CA LYS A 93 10.62 -12.36 2.34
C LYS A 93 10.55 -12.08 0.83
N LEU A 94 10.96 -10.90 0.39
CA LEU A 94 10.88 -10.47 -1.01
C LEU A 94 12.21 -10.59 -1.76
N LYS A 95 13.25 -11.13 -1.14
CA LYS A 95 14.58 -11.26 -1.75
C LYS A 95 14.60 -12.18 -2.95
N LYS A 96 13.79 -13.22 -2.94
CA LYS A 96 13.68 -14.15 -4.08
C LYS A 96 12.66 -13.58 -5.07
N ARG A 97 13.05 -13.51 -6.34
CA ARG A 97 12.17 -12.98 -7.40
C ARG A 97 10.83 -13.68 -7.48
N GLN A 98 10.82 -15.00 -7.34
CA GLN A 98 9.59 -15.79 -7.37
C GLN A 98 8.61 -15.36 -6.26
N ARG A 99 9.13 -15.04 -5.09
CA ARG A 99 8.32 -14.61 -3.97
C ARG A 99 7.76 -13.20 -4.19
N LEU A 100 8.59 -12.31 -4.73
CA LEU A 100 8.15 -10.96 -5.09
C LEU A 100 7.04 -11.03 -6.14
N ASP A 101 7.22 -11.85 -7.18
CA ASP A 101 6.21 -12.02 -8.23
C ASP A 101 4.90 -12.56 -7.65
N ALA A 102 4.95 -13.53 -6.74
CA ALA A 102 3.77 -14.06 -6.09
C ALA A 102 3.02 -13.00 -5.27
N GLU A 103 3.76 -12.15 -4.55
CA GLU A 103 3.15 -11.08 -3.76
C GLU A 103 2.55 -9.99 -4.67
N LEU A 104 3.18 -9.70 -5.80
CA LEU A 104 2.64 -8.76 -6.79
C LEU A 104 1.35 -9.31 -7.41
N GLU A 105 1.32 -10.58 -7.78
CA GLU A 105 0.11 -11.23 -8.30
C GLU A 105 -1.02 -11.19 -7.26
N ARG A 106 -0.69 -11.43 -6.00
CA ARG A 106 -1.66 -11.34 -4.91
C ARG A 106 -2.21 -9.92 -4.77
N ALA A 107 -1.35 -8.91 -4.85
CA ALA A 107 -1.77 -7.51 -4.78
C ALA A 107 -2.69 -7.14 -5.93
N ILE A 108 -2.38 -7.58 -7.14
CA ILE A 108 -3.22 -7.36 -8.32
C ILE A 108 -4.59 -8.01 -8.13
N HIS A 109 -4.63 -9.24 -7.62
CA HIS A 109 -5.88 -9.94 -7.33
C HIS A 109 -6.71 -9.19 -6.26
N ARG A 110 -6.06 -8.75 -5.19
CA ARG A 110 -6.71 -7.99 -4.12
C ARG A 110 -7.28 -6.67 -4.64
N ARG A 111 -6.58 -6.00 -5.56
CA ARG A 111 -7.09 -4.81 -6.23
C ARG A 111 -8.37 -5.10 -6.98
N THR A 112 -8.42 -6.19 -7.74
CA THR A 112 -9.62 -6.60 -8.46
C THR A 112 -10.78 -6.86 -7.51
N VAL A 113 -10.53 -7.60 -6.43
CA VAL A 113 -11.54 -7.89 -5.41
C VAL A 113 -12.06 -6.59 -4.77
N TRP A 114 -11.14 -5.69 -4.40
CA TRP A 114 -11.51 -4.42 -3.78
C TRP A 114 -12.38 -3.58 -4.71
N GLN A 115 -11.99 -3.47 -5.98
CA GLN A 115 -12.75 -2.73 -6.99
C GLN A 115 -14.15 -3.30 -7.19
N GLU A 116 -14.28 -4.62 -7.22
CA GLU A 116 -15.57 -5.30 -7.30
C GLU A 116 -16.45 -5.00 -6.09
N GLN A 117 -15.88 -5.03 -4.90
CA GLN A 117 -16.60 -4.70 -3.66
C GLN A 117 -17.11 -3.27 -3.69
N GLN A 118 -16.29 -2.33 -4.15
CA GLN A 118 -16.69 -0.92 -4.25
C GLN A 118 -17.81 -0.74 -5.28
N ARG A 119 -17.74 -1.43 -6.39
CA ARG A 119 -18.78 -1.37 -7.44
C ARG A 119 -20.11 -1.89 -6.90
N LYS A 120 -20.11 -3.01 -6.20
CA LYS A 120 -21.32 -3.59 -5.58
C LYS A 120 -21.91 -2.67 -4.52
N ALA A 121 -21.09 -2.11 -3.65
CA ALA A 121 -21.53 -1.17 -2.63
C ALA A 121 -22.19 0.05 -3.25
N LYS A 122 -21.64 0.55 -4.35
CA LYS A 122 -22.19 1.71 -5.08
C LYS A 122 -23.52 1.39 -5.74
N GLN A 123 -23.67 0.19 -6.31
CA GLN A 123 -24.94 -0.27 -6.91
C GLN A 123 -26.01 -0.43 -5.83
N ASP A 124 -25.67 -1.01 -4.70
CA ASP A 124 -26.61 -1.22 -3.58
C ASP A 124 -27.06 0.10 -2.98
N ALA A 125 -26.15 1.07 -2.87
CA ALA A 125 -26.48 2.42 -2.36
C ALA A 125 -27.38 3.20 -3.32
N GLY A 126 -27.36 2.87 -4.61
CA GLY A 126 -28.17 3.53 -5.64
C GLY A 126 -29.59 2.99 -5.80
N ARG A 127 -29.98 2.00 -4.98
CA ARG A 127 -31.32 1.40 -5.07
C ARG A 127 -32.32 2.06 -4.13
#